data_d5f9a679aeb67228be47c7f0dad4dc9c
#
_entry.id   d5f9a679aeb67228be47c7f0dad4dc9c
#
_cell.length_a   1.000
_cell.length_b   1.000
_cell.length_c   1.000
_cell.angle_alpha   90.00
_cell.angle_beta   90.00
_cell.angle_gamma   90.00
#
_symmetry.space_group_name_H-M   'P 1'
#
loop_
_entity.id
_entity.type
_entity.pdbx_description
1 polymer ?
#
loop_
_entity_poly.entity_id
_entity_poly.type
_entity_poly.pdbx_seq_one_letter_code
_entity_poly.pdbx_strand_id
1 'polypeptide(L)'
;MYIFLQQYWWLVVSLLGAILVFLLFVQGGNSLLFCLGKTEEHRKMMVNSTGRKWEFTFTTLVTFGGAFFASFPLFYSTSFGGAYWLWMIILFSFVLQAVSYEFQSKAGNLLGKKTYQTFLVINGVVGPLLLGGAVATFFTGSDFYINKANMTDTVMPVISHWGNGWHGLDALTNIWNVILGLAVFFLARVLGALYFINNIADKELTDKCRRAVRNNTILFLVFFLTFVIRTLASDGFAVNPDTQEIYMQPFKYFMNFIEMPVVLILFLIGVVLVLFGIGKTLLRKTFDKGIWFTGIGTRSEERRV
;
A
#
# COMPACT_ATOMS: atom_id res chain seq x y z
N MET A 1 -5.31 -6.69 32.79
CA MET A 1 -6.32 -7.08 31.80
C MET A 1 -6.48 -6.02 30.71
N TYR A 2 -6.72 -4.74 30.99
CA TYR A 2 -6.94 -3.68 30.00
C TYR A 2 -5.75 -3.49 29.04
N ILE A 3 -4.53 -3.35 29.55
CA ILE A 3 -3.30 -3.21 28.73
C ILE A 3 -3.09 -4.44 27.82
N PHE A 4 -3.35 -5.64 28.35
CA PHE A 4 -3.26 -6.87 27.55
C PHE A 4 -4.26 -6.86 26.38
N LEU A 5 -5.50 -6.43 26.60
CA LEU A 5 -6.50 -6.33 25.53
C LEU A 5 -6.14 -5.29 24.48
N GLN A 6 -5.54 -4.15 24.88
CA GLN A 6 -5.04 -3.16 23.94
C GLN A 6 -3.91 -3.71 23.07
N GLN A 7 -2.94 -4.40 23.68
CA GLN A 7 -1.83 -5.03 22.94
C GLN A 7 -2.32 -6.14 22.02
N TYR A 8 -3.30 -6.94 22.46
CA TYR A 8 -3.92 -7.98 21.66
C TYR A 8 -4.62 -7.40 20.42
N TRP A 9 -5.45 -6.36 20.61
CA TRP A 9 -6.11 -5.68 19.49
C TRP A 9 -5.11 -5.07 18.52
N TRP A 10 -4.09 -4.42 19.03
CA TRP A 10 -3.05 -3.84 18.21
C TRP A 10 -2.35 -4.90 17.34
N LEU A 11 -2.03 -6.05 17.91
CA LEU A 11 -1.45 -7.18 17.19
C LEU A 11 -2.39 -7.70 16.09
N VAL A 12 -3.67 -7.88 16.39
CA VAL A 12 -4.67 -8.40 15.45
C VAL A 12 -4.85 -7.44 14.26
N VAL A 13 -5.01 -6.14 14.53
CA VAL A 13 -5.19 -5.11 13.49
C VAL A 13 -3.93 -4.99 12.64
N SER A 14 -2.74 -5.01 13.23
CA SER A 14 -1.48 -4.97 12.49
C SER A 14 -1.29 -6.20 11.59
N LEU A 15 -1.66 -7.40 12.07
CA LEU A 15 -1.61 -8.61 11.27
C LEU A 15 -2.57 -8.55 10.08
N LEU A 16 -3.77 -8.04 10.31
CA LEU A 16 -4.78 -7.87 9.26
C LEU A 16 -4.32 -6.85 8.21
N GLY A 17 -3.74 -5.72 8.64
CA GLY A 17 -3.14 -4.73 7.77
C GLY A 17 -2.00 -5.31 6.91
N ALA A 18 -1.11 -6.07 7.53
CA ALA A 18 0.00 -6.73 6.82
C ALA A 18 -0.48 -7.73 5.75
N ILE A 19 -1.58 -8.46 6.01
CA ILE A 19 -2.21 -9.33 5.00
C ILE A 19 -2.81 -8.48 3.88
N LEU A 20 -3.52 -7.42 4.23
CA LEU A 20 -4.17 -6.52 3.28
C LEU A 20 -3.17 -5.93 2.28
N VAL A 21 -2.02 -5.43 2.75
CA VAL A 21 -1.00 -4.82 1.88
C VAL A 21 -0.49 -5.82 0.85
N PHE A 22 -0.18 -7.04 1.26
CA PHE A 22 0.20 -8.08 0.32
C PHE A 22 -0.88 -8.32 -0.75
N LEU A 23 -2.14 -8.39 -0.35
CA LEU A 23 -3.27 -8.61 -1.25
C LEU A 23 -3.46 -7.42 -2.22
N LEU A 24 -3.36 -6.19 -1.72
CA LEU A 24 -3.47 -4.97 -2.53
C LEU A 24 -2.32 -4.85 -3.54
N PHE A 25 -1.09 -5.14 -3.12
CA PHE A 25 0.06 -5.07 -4.01
C PHE A 25 -0.04 -6.05 -5.18
N VAL A 26 -0.53 -7.27 -4.95
CA VAL A 26 -0.76 -8.22 -6.04
C VAL A 26 -1.76 -7.68 -7.07
N GLN A 27 -2.76 -6.88 -6.64
CA GLN A 27 -3.70 -6.24 -7.56
C GLN A 27 -3.04 -5.19 -8.48
N GLY A 28 -1.86 -4.69 -8.12
CA GLY A 28 -1.04 -3.84 -9.00
C GLY A 28 -0.67 -4.51 -10.33
N GLY A 29 -0.80 -5.85 -10.44
CA GLY A 29 -0.71 -6.58 -11.68
C GLY A 29 -1.70 -6.11 -12.75
N ASN A 30 -2.83 -5.52 -12.37
CA ASN A 30 -3.80 -4.95 -13.30
C ASN A 30 -3.19 -3.83 -14.16
N SER A 31 -2.24 -3.06 -13.63
CA SER A 31 -1.52 -2.03 -14.37
C SER A 31 -0.66 -2.58 -15.51
N LEU A 32 -0.37 -3.88 -15.50
CA LEU A 32 0.43 -4.56 -16.52
C LEU A 32 -0.42 -5.14 -17.66
N LEU A 33 -1.75 -5.06 -17.59
CA LEU A 33 -2.68 -5.78 -18.45
C LEU A 33 -2.42 -5.52 -19.94
N PHE A 34 -2.30 -4.25 -20.36
CA PHE A 34 -2.01 -3.91 -21.76
C PHE A 34 -0.51 -3.95 -22.11
N CYS A 35 0.35 -3.88 -21.08
CA CYS A 35 1.79 -3.97 -21.29
C CYS A 35 2.22 -5.39 -21.65
N LEU A 36 1.72 -6.38 -20.94
CA LEU A 36 2.07 -7.80 -21.08
C LEU A 36 1.06 -8.57 -21.94
N GLY A 37 -0.23 -8.32 -21.74
CA GLY A 37 -1.34 -8.97 -22.43
C GLY A 37 -1.57 -8.40 -23.84
N LYS A 38 -0.69 -8.70 -24.79
CA LYS A 38 -0.84 -8.21 -26.17
C LYS A 38 -2.01 -8.86 -26.90
N THR A 39 -2.29 -10.12 -26.63
CA THR A 39 -3.46 -10.85 -27.17
C THR A 39 -4.64 -10.78 -26.22
N GLU A 40 -5.85 -11.01 -26.71
CA GLU A 40 -7.04 -11.08 -25.86
C GLU A 40 -6.96 -12.27 -24.90
N GLU A 41 -6.38 -13.38 -25.32
CA GLU A 41 -6.20 -14.57 -24.53
C GLU A 41 -5.27 -14.30 -23.32
N HIS A 42 -4.11 -13.67 -23.54
CA HIS A 42 -3.23 -13.29 -22.45
C HIS A 42 -3.93 -12.34 -21.44
N ARG A 43 -4.70 -11.35 -21.91
CA ARG A 43 -5.47 -10.48 -21.01
C ARG A 43 -6.51 -11.23 -20.22
N LYS A 44 -7.21 -12.19 -20.85
CA LYS A 44 -8.18 -13.06 -20.18
C LYS A 44 -7.53 -13.89 -19.07
N MET A 45 -6.36 -14.49 -19.33
CA MET A 45 -5.61 -15.23 -18.31
C MET A 45 -5.19 -14.34 -17.14
N MET A 46 -4.67 -13.14 -17.41
CA MET A 46 -4.27 -12.18 -16.37
C MET A 46 -5.46 -11.73 -15.53
N VAL A 47 -6.56 -11.34 -16.16
CA VAL A 47 -7.79 -10.90 -15.47
C VAL A 47 -8.37 -12.04 -14.63
N ASN A 48 -8.42 -13.27 -15.15
CA ASN A 48 -8.88 -14.43 -14.38
C ASN A 48 -7.98 -14.70 -13.17
N SER A 49 -6.67 -14.52 -13.32
CA SER A 49 -5.71 -14.75 -12.22
C SER A 49 -5.94 -13.77 -11.08
N THR A 50 -6.00 -12.45 -11.35
CA THR A 50 -6.26 -11.43 -10.33
C THR A 50 -7.71 -11.42 -9.84
N GLY A 51 -8.66 -11.73 -10.72
CA GLY A 51 -10.09 -11.77 -10.43
C GLY A 51 -10.48 -12.83 -9.41
N ARG A 52 -9.79 -13.98 -9.37
CA ARG A 52 -10.08 -15.03 -8.37
C ARG A 52 -9.84 -14.64 -6.92
N LYS A 53 -9.06 -13.59 -6.69
CA LYS A 53 -8.72 -13.15 -5.33
C LYS A 53 -9.24 -11.75 -5.00
N TRP A 54 -9.87 -11.05 -5.95
CA TRP A 54 -10.28 -9.66 -5.71
C TRP A 54 -11.32 -9.55 -4.59
N GLU A 55 -12.27 -10.48 -4.53
CA GLU A 55 -13.27 -10.51 -3.45
C GLU A 55 -12.62 -10.66 -2.07
N PHE A 56 -11.67 -11.57 -1.93
CA PHE A 56 -10.92 -11.75 -0.70
C PHE A 56 -10.11 -10.49 -0.33
N THR A 57 -9.50 -9.83 -1.31
CA THR A 57 -8.78 -8.56 -1.11
C THR A 57 -9.72 -7.48 -0.62
N PHE A 58 -10.90 -7.33 -1.28
CA PHE A 58 -11.87 -6.32 -0.92
C PHE A 58 -12.51 -6.56 0.45
N THR A 59 -12.88 -7.80 0.75
CA THR A 59 -13.39 -8.19 2.07
C THR A 59 -12.38 -7.90 3.17
N THR A 60 -11.09 -8.20 2.92
CA THR A 60 -10.03 -7.89 3.88
C THR A 60 -9.86 -6.38 4.07
N LEU A 61 -9.98 -5.58 3.00
CA LEU A 61 -9.95 -4.11 3.09
C LEU A 61 -11.07 -3.56 3.97
N VAL A 62 -12.30 -4.02 3.75
CA VAL A 62 -13.47 -3.58 4.54
C VAL A 62 -13.33 -4.01 6.01
N THR A 63 -12.87 -5.25 6.24
CA THR A 63 -12.64 -5.77 7.60
C THR A 63 -11.55 -4.99 8.32
N PHE A 64 -10.45 -4.68 7.64
CA PHE A 64 -9.37 -3.83 8.19
C PHE A 64 -9.88 -2.43 8.52
N GLY A 65 -10.61 -1.79 7.61
CA GLY A 65 -11.19 -0.46 7.83
C GLY A 65 -12.11 -0.42 9.04
N GLY A 66 -12.99 -1.42 9.20
CA GLY A 66 -13.87 -1.56 10.36
C GLY A 66 -13.12 -1.81 11.68
N ALA A 67 -12.12 -2.70 11.66
CA ALA A 67 -11.28 -2.98 12.84
C ALA A 67 -10.44 -1.75 13.22
N PHE A 68 -9.94 -1.02 12.24
CA PHE A 68 -9.17 0.20 12.45
C PHE A 68 -10.03 1.33 13.02
N PHE A 69 -11.26 1.50 12.53
CA PHE A 69 -12.23 2.44 13.08
C PHE A 69 -12.53 2.14 14.56
N ALA A 70 -12.77 0.88 14.90
CA ALA A 70 -13.06 0.47 16.27
C ALA A 70 -11.87 0.65 17.22
N SER A 71 -10.64 0.43 16.74
CA SER A 71 -9.42 0.46 17.55
C SER A 71 -8.79 1.85 17.68
N PHE A 72 -8.90 2.68 16.63
CA PHE A 72 -8.25 3.99 16.52
C PHE A 72 -9.21 5.07 16.00
N PRO A 73 -10.31 5.37 16.73
CA PRO A 73 -11.39 6.22 16.23
C PRO A 73 -10.93 7.64 15.88
N LEU A 74 -10.03 8.24 16.66
CA LEU A 74 -9.51 9.58 16.40
C LEU A 74 -8.66 9.60 15.12
N PHE A 75 -7.78 8.63 14.94
CA PHE A 75 -6.97 8.53 13.73
C PHE A 75 -7.86 8.27 12.51
N TYR A 76 -8.85 7.39 12.64
CA TYR A 76 -9.80 7.10 11.57
C TYR A 76 -10.58 8.35 11.15
N SER A 77 -11.12 9.10 12.11
CA SER A 77 -11.87 10.32 11.81
C SER A 77 -10.99 11.41 11.18
N THR A 78 -9.75 11.54 11.62
CA THR A 78 -8.81 12.53 11.08
C THR A 78 -8.32 12.15 9.68
N SER A 79 -7.93 10.89 9.48
CA SER A 79 -7.38 10.42 8.21
C SER A 79 -8.49 10.13 7.19
N PHE A 80 -9.38 9.16 7.47
CA PHE A 80 -10.40 8.75 6.51
C PHE A 80 -11.54 9.77 6.37
N GLY A 81 -11.98 10.35 7.46
CA GLY A 81 -13.01 11.40 7.45
C GLY A 81 -12.47 12.76 7.02
N GLY A 82 -11.29 13.13 7.51
CA GLY A 82 -10.67 14.43 7.24
C GLY A 82 -10.04 14.54 5.85
N ALA A 83 -9.20 13.56 5.46
CA ALA A 83 -8.59 13.49 4.14
C ALA A 83 -9.52 12.89 3.08
N TYR A 84 -10.80 13.23 3.11
CA TYR A 84 -11.85 12.54 2.37
C TYR A 84 -11.68 12.56 0.84
N TRP A 85 -11.13 13.63 0.23
CA TRP A 85 -10.91 13.64 -1.21
C TRP A 85 -9.90 12.60 -1.67
N LEU A 86 -8.80 12.45 -0.95
CA LEU A 86 -7.80 11.42 -1.24
C LEU A 86 -8.42 10.02 -1.14
N TRP A 87 -9.13 9.75 -0.04
CA TRP A 87 -9.77 8.46 0.19
C TRP A 87 -10.93 8.18 -0.76
N MET A 88 -11.69 9.21 -1.15
CA MET A 88 -12.76 9.08 -2.15
C MET A 88 -12.23 8.66 -3.51
N ILE A 89 -11.11 9.23 -3.97
CA ILE A 89 -10.48 8.81 -5.24
C ILE A 89 -9.99 7.37 -5.15
N ILE A 90 -9.34 6.99 -4.03
CA ILE A 90 -8.92 5.61 -3.78
C ILE A 90 -10.13 4.68 -3.82
N LEU A 91 -11.18 4.96 -3.05
CA LEU A 91 -12.40 4.17 -3.00
C LEU A 91 -13.04 4.03 -4.38
N PHE A 92 -13.16 5.15 -5.12
CA PHE A 92 -13.74 5.12 -6.45
C PHE A 92 -12.93 4.25 -7.42
N SER A 93 -11.60 4.26 -7.33
CA SER A 93 -10.75 3.37 -8.12
C SER A 93 -11.01 1.90 -7.80
N PHE A 94 -11.29 1.53 -6.55
CA PHE A 94 -11.67 0.16 -6.16
C PHE A 94 -13.09 -0.22 -6.60
N VAL A 95 -14.02 0.73 -6.63
CA VAL A 95 -15.35 0.52 -7.21
C VAL A 95 -15.23 0.20 -8.70
N LEU A 96 -14.46 0.97 -9.44
CA LEU A 96 -14.18 0.70 -10.85
C LEU A 96 -13.56 -0.69 -11.06
N GLN A 97 -12.67 -1.13 -10.18
CA GLN A 97 -12.09 -2.46 -10.20
C GLN A 97 -13.15 -3.55 -9.99
N ALA A 98 -14.00 -3.41 -8.97
CA ALA A 98 -15.04 -4.38 -8.64
C ALA A 98 -16.03 -4.55 -9.80
N VAL A 99 -16.53 -3.42 -10.32
CA VAL A 99 -17.43 -3.38 -11.48
C VAL A 99 -16.77 -4.05 -12.70
N SER A 100 -15.49 -3.85 -12.89
CA SER A 100 -14.77 -4.40 -14.05
C SER A 100 -14.63 -5.92 -13.98
N TYR A 101 -14.32 -6.49 -12.81
CA TYR A 101 -14.26 -7.94 -12.66
C TYR A 101 -15.62 -8.59 -12.85
N GLU A 102 -16.69 -7.96 -12.34
CA GLU A 102 -18.02 -8.53 -12.35
C GLU A 102 -18.70 -8.44 -13.73
N PHE A 103 -18.55 -7.31 -14.43
CA PHE A 103 -19.40 -7.01 -15.60
C PHE A 103 -18.71 -7.18 -16.96
N GLN A 104 -17.37 -7.26 -17.04
CA GLN A 104 -16.67 -7.32 -18.33
C GLN A 104 -17.02 -8.50 -19.22
N SER A 105 -17.48 -9.62 -18.63
CA SER A 105 -17.80 -10.86 -19.33
C SER A 105 -19.31 -11.17 -19.38
N LYS A 106 -20.16 -10.32 -18.80
CA LYS A 106 -21.61 -10.54 -18.78
C LYS A 106 -22.25 -10.22 -20.13
N ALA A 107 -23.31 -10.98 -20.46
CA ALA A 107 -24.16 -10.66 -21.60
C ALA A 107 -24.83 -9.28 -21.38
N GLY A 108 -24.94 -8.48 -22.42
CA GLY A 108 -25.47 -7.11 -22.32
C GLY A 108 -24.46 -6.07 -21.86
N ASN A 109 -23.17 -6.38 -21.88
CA ASN A 109 -22.09 -5.42 -21.59
C ASN A 109 -22.13 -4.23 -22.57
N LEU A 110 -22.60 -3.06 -22.08
CA LEU A 110 -22.75 -1.84 -22.87
C LEU A 110 -21.42 -1.13 -23.17
N LEU A 111 -20.45 -1.21 -22.24
CA LEU A 111 -19.21 -0.46 -22.32
C LEU A 111 -18.10 -1.21 -23.10
N GLY A 112 -18.26 -2.49 -23.30
CA GLY A 112 -17.27 -3.34 -23.96
C GLY A 112 -16.10 -3.77 -23.05
N LYS A 113 -15.56 -4.95 -23.28
CA LYS A 113 -14.47 -5.56 -22.46
C LYS A 113 -13.26 -4.64 -22.28
N LYS A 114 -12.87 -3.91 -23.34
CA LYS A 114 -11.68 -3.05 -23.33
C LYS A 114 -11.82 -1.89 -22.35
N THR A 115 -13.02 -1.33 -22.21
CA THR A 115 -13.29 -0.26 -21.23
C THR A 115 -13.12 -0.74 -19.82
N TYR A 116 -13.69 -1.91 -19.46
CA TYR A 116 -13.49 -2.51 -18.13
C TYR A 116 -12.04 -2.87 -17.86
N GLN A 117 -11.32 -3.37 -18.86
CA GLN A 117 -9.88 -3.62 -18.73
C GLN A 117 -9.09 -2.32 -18.48
N THR A 118 -9.53 -1.19 -19.08
CA THR A 118 -8.95 0.13 -18.81
C THR A 118 -9.21 0.56 -17.37
N PHE A 119 -10.41 0.32 -16.83
CA PHE A 119 -10.71 0.59 -15.42
C PHE A 119 -9.85 -0.23 -14.45
N LEU A 120 -9.55 -1.50 -14.79
CA LEU A 120 -8.59 -2.29 -14.02
C LEU A 120 -7.19 -1.67 -14.04
N VAL A 121 -6.75 -1.17 -15.20
CA VAL A 121 -5.45 -0.48 -15.30
C VAL A 121 -5.44 0.82 -14.49
N ILE A 122 -6.51 1.62 -14.53
CA ILE A 122 -6.64 2.83 -13.73
C ILE A 122 -6.49 2.49 -12.23
N ASN A 123 -7.23 1.49 -11.74
CA ASN A 123 -7.09 1.06 -10.35
C ASN A 123 -5.66 0.58 -10.04
N GLY A 124 -5.07 -0.22 -10.91
CA GLY A 124 -3.70 -0.74 -10.74
C GLY A 124 -2.61 0.33 -10.74
N VAL A 125 -2.92 1.56 -11.18
CA VAL A 125 -2.02 2.74 -11.11
C VAL A 125 -2.39 3.63 -9.94
N VAL A 126 -3.63 4.10 -9.89
CA VAL A 126 -4.12 5.09 -8.94
C VAL A 126 -4.10 4.54 -7.51
N GLY A 127 -4.55 3.30 -7.31
CA GLY A 127 -4.59 2.67 -5.99
C GLY A 127 -3.22 2.67 -5.30
N PRO A 128 -2.21 1.99 -5.85
CA PRO A 128 -0.89 1.94 -5.22
C PRO A 128 -0.21 3.31 -5.08
N LEU A 129 -0.36 4.19 -6.08
CA LEU A 129 0.26 5.52 -6.06
C LEU A 129 -0.30 6.37 -4.91
N LEU A 130 -1.63 6.44 -4.79
CA LEU A 130 -2.27 7.25 -3.76
C LEU A 130 -2.13 6.64 -2.37
N LEU A 131 -2.21 5.30 -2.23
CA LEU A 131 -1.96 4.63 -0.96
C LEU A 131 -0.53 4.86 -0.48
N GLY A 132 0.47 4.74 -1.37
CA GLY A 132 1.86 5.04 -1.04
C GLY A 132 2.06 6.50 -0.65
N GLY A 133 1.40 7.45 -1.34
CA GLY A 133 1.40 8.86 -0.99
C GLY A 133 0.75 9.14 0.38
N ALA A 134 -0.37 8.47 0.68
CA ALA A 134 -1.03 8.55 1.99
C ALA A 134 -0.14 8.01 3.12
N VAL A 135 0.53 6.88 2.90
CA VAL A 135 1.49 6.33 3.89
C VAL A 135 2.68 7.25 4.10
N ALA A 136 3.16 7.93 3.05
CA ALA A 136 4.27 8.88 3.15
C ALA A 136 3.96 10.05 4.12
N THR A 137 2.69 10.45 4.26
CA THR A 137 2.29 11.53 5.17
C THR A 137 2.57 11.22 6.64
N PHE A 138 2.73 9.95 7.03
CA PHE A 138 3.20 9.60 8.38
C PHE A 138 4.62 10.12 8.69
N PHE A 139 5.42 10.31 7.64
CA PHE A 139 6.80 10.79 7.76
C PHE A 139 6.94 12.28 7.41
N THR A 140 6.07 12.79 6.54
CA THR A 140 6.14 14.18 6.04
C THR A 140 5.17 15.12 6.72
N GLY A 141 4.18 14.57 7.42
CA GLY A 141 3.09 15.33 8.04
C GLY A 141 1.94 15.64 7.08
N SER A 142 0.84 16.15 7.64
CA SER A 142 -0.36 16.58 6.94
C SER A 142 -0.91 17.85 7.60
N ASP A 143 -1.63 18.68 6.85
CA ASP A 143 -2.15 19.94 7.30
C ASP A 143 -3.50 19.77 8.03
N PHE A 144 -3.45 19.27 9.26
CA PHE A 144 -4.61 19.17 10.14
C PHE A 144 -4.25 19.62 11.57
N TYR A 145 -5.25 20.02 12.34
CA TYR A 145 -5.10 20.33 13.74
C TYR A 145 -6.20 19.68 14.59
N ILE A 146 -5.88 19.43 15.84
CA ILE A 146 -6.78 18.78 16.80
C ILE A 146 -7.11 19.77 17.92
N ASN A 147 -8.40 20.08 18.09
CA ASN A 147 -8.92 20.89 19.18
C ASN A 147 -9.70 19.99 20.16
N LYS A 148 -9.03 19.54 21.20
CA LYS A 148 -9.64 18.68 22.24
C LYS A 148 -10.70 19.41 23.10
N ALA A 149 -10.71 20.74 23.12
CA ALA A 149 -11.74 21.50 23.85
C ALA A 149 -13.14 21.25 23.29
N ASN A 150 -13.27 20.97 22.00
CA ASN A 150 -14.53 20.65 21.36
C ASN A 150 -15.16 19.32 21.79
N MET A 151 -14.47 18.48 22.56
CA MET A 151 -15.05 17.24 23.13
C MET A 151 -16.21 17.52 24.10
N THR A 152 -16.29 18.71 24.68
CA THR A 152 -17.37 19.14 25.57
C THR A 152 -18.53 19.81 24.83
N ASP A 153 -18.39 20.07 23.51
CA ASP A 153 -19.46 20.62 22.70
C ASP A 153 -20.49 19.52 22.38
N THR A 154 -21.73 19.74 22.83
CA THR A 154 -22.82 18.79 22.63
C THR A 154 -23.49 18.90 21.25
N VAL A 155 -23.24 20.00 20.53
CA VAL A 155 -23.86 20.28 19.22
C VAL A 155 -22.96 19.82 18.08
N MET A 156 -21.68 20.14 18.14
CA MET A 156 -20.69 19.76 17.12
C MET A 156 -19.36 19.30 17.76
N PRO A 157 -19.26 18.07 18.26
CA PRO A 157 -18.06 17.56 18.92
C PRO A 157 -16.95 17.22 17.90
N VAL A 158 -16.69 18.10 16.95
CA VAL A 158 -15.62 17.91 15.95
C VAL A 158 -14.31 18.39 16.53
N ILE A 159 -13.39 17.47 16.75
CA ILE A 159 -12.08 17.73 17.36
C ILE A 159 -10.95 17.81 16.33
N SER A 160 -11.14 17.32 15.13
CA SER A 160 -10.15 17.28 14.06
C SER A 160 -10.60 18.15 12.89
N HIS A 161 -9.74 19.07 12.47
CA HIS A 161 -10.00 19.98 11.36
C HIS A 161 -8.82 20.00 10.39
N TRP A 162 -9.11 20.05 9.09
CA TRP A 162 -8.09 20.25 8.06
C TRP A 162 -7.86 21.74 7.82
N GLY A 163 -6.58 22.13 7.68
CA GLY A 163 -6.18 23.52 7.51
C GLY A 163 -6.50 24.06 6.11
N ASN A 164 -6.72 23.18 5.12
CA ASN A 164 -6.97 23.59 3.74
C ASN A 164 -8.17 22.82 3.13
N GLY A 165 -8.72 23.38 2.03
CA GLY A 165 -9.86 22.78 1.32
C GLY A 165 -9.51 21.57 0.44
N TRP A 166 -8.24 21.14 0.35
CA TRP A 166 -7.81 20.01 -0.45
C TRP A 166 -8.03 18.66 0.25
N HIS A 167 -8.25 18.67 1.57
CA HIS A 167 -8.60 17.50 2.37
C HIS A 167 -7.83 16.23 1.97
N GLY A 168 -6.51 16.28 2.09
CA GLY A 168 -5.60 15.16 1.83
C GLY A 168 -5.01 15.11 0.42
N LEU A 169 -5.58 15.78 -0.60
CA LEU A 169 -4.96 15.84 -1.92
C LEU A 169 -3.66 16.68 -1.94
N ASP A 170 -3.52 17.60 -1.00
CA ASP A 170 -2.29 18.36 -0.75
C ASP A 170 -1.08 17.44 -0.47
N ALA A 171 -1.30 16.21 0.02
CA ALA A 171 -0.24 15.21 0.13
C ALA A 171 0.51 14.97 -1.19
N LEU A 172 -0.16 15.10 -2.33
CA LEU A 172 0.45 14.91 -3.66
C LEU A 172 1.30 16.10 -4.11
N THR A 173 1.21 17.25 -3.48
CA THR A 173 2.08 18.41 -3.75
C THR A 173 3.48 18.22 -3.15
N ASN A 174 3.61 17.37 -2.14
CA ASN A 174 4.90 17.03 -1.55
C ASN A 174 5.59 15.95 -2.40
N ILE A 175 6.73 16.31 -3.00
CA ILE A 175 7.49 15.42 -3.88
C ILE A 175 7.89 14.10 -3.18
N TRP A 176 8.15 14.11 -1.88
CA TRP A 176 8.53 12.92 -1.13
C TRP A 176 7.39 11.93 -1.01
N ASN A 177 6.16 12.41 -0.88
CA ASN A 177 4.96 11.56 -0.88
C ASN A 177 4.76 10.90 -2.24
N VAL A 178 5.02 11.65 -3.32
CA VAL A 178 4.96 11.10 -4.69
C VAL A 178 6.06 10.06 -4.91
N ILE A 179 7.27 10.30 -4.39
CA ILE A 179 8.39 9.34 -4.48
C ILE A 179 8.02 8.00 -3.81
N LEU A 180 7.47 8.02 -2.60
CA LEU A 180 7.00 6.77 -1.96
C LEU A 180 5.82 6.17 -2.72
N GLY A 181 4.88 6.98 -3.20
CA GLY A 181 3.79 6.53 -4.06
C GLY A 181 4.28 5.78 -5.30
N LEU A 182 5.31 6.29 -5.97
CA LEU A 182 5.95 5.63 -7.11
C LEU A 182 6.68 4.35 -6.70
N ALA A 183 7.37 4.33 -5.56
CA ALA A 183 7.99 3.12 -5.03
C ALA A 183 6.94 2.02 -4.80
N VAL A 184 5.82 2.32 -4.14
CA VAL A 184 4.71 1.40 -3.90
C VAL A 184 4.09 0.94 -5.22
N PHE A 185 3.88 1.83 -6.19
CA PHE A 185 3.37 1.48 -7.50
C PHE A 185 4.27 0.48 -8.24
N PHE A 186 5.58 0.72 -8.29
CA PHE A 186 6.50 -0.20 -8.96
C PHE A 186 6.64 -1.52 -8.21
N LEU A 187 6.64 -1.53 -6.89
CA LEU A 187 6.61 -2.76 -6.09
C LEU A 187 5.33 -3.56 -6.33
N ALA A 188 4.18 -2.91 -6.41
CA ALA A 188 2.90 -3.56 -6.73
C ALA A 188 2.94 -4.22 -8.13
N ARG A 189 3.57 -3.59 -9.12
CA ARG A 189 3.81 -4.20 -10.44
C ARG A 189 4.73 -5.41 -10.37
N VAL A 190 5.78 -5.36 -9.55
CA VAL A 190 6.68 -6.51 -9.32
C VAL A 190 5.91 -7.66 -8.71
N LEU A 191 5.17 -7.42 -7.62
CA LEU A 191 4.37 -8.45 -6.95
C LEU A 191 3.27 -9.03 -7.86
N GLY A 192 2.59 -8.17 -8.62
CA GLY A 192 1.61 -8.60 -9.62
C GLY A 192 2.23 -9.48 -10.70
N ALA A 193 3.39 -9.13 -11.22
CA ALA A 193 4.11 -9.94 -12.21
C ALA A 193 4.60 -11.27 -11.63
N LEU A 194 5.11 -11.28 -10.40
CA LEU A 194 5.49 -12.52 -9.69
C LEU A 194 4.27 -13.43 -9.43
N TYR A 195 3.12 -12.82 -9.15
CA TYR A 195 1.87 -13.55 -8.99
C TYR A 195 1.42 -14.23 -10.30
N PHE A 196 1.54 -13.53 -11.43
CA PHE A 196 1.26 -14.12 -12.76
C PHE A 196 2.22 -15.26 -13.07
N ILE A 197 3.51 -15.12 -12.79
CA ILE A 197 4.50 -16.21 -12.96
C ILE A 197 4.11 -17.45 -12.16
N ASN A 198 3.59 -17.28 -10.95
CA ASN A 198 3.19 -18.40 -10.08
C ASN A 198 1.88 -19.08 -10.51
N ASN A 199 0.96 -18.35 -11.14
CA ASN A 199 -0.41 -18.81 -11.36
C ASN A 199 -0.76 -19.13 -12.82
N ILE A 200 0.00 -18.63 -13.78
CA ILE A 200 -0.30 -18.78 -15.22
C ILE A 200 0.73 -19.69 -15.86
N ALA A 201 0.24 -20.80 -16.41
CA ALA A 201 1.08 -21.81 -17.08
C ALA A 201 1.26 -21.50 -18.58
N ASP A 202 1.57 -20.23 -18.92
CA ASP A 202 1.90 -19.79 -20.26
C ASP A 202 3.35 -19.30 -20.32
N LYS A 203 4.18 -19.92 -21.17
CA LYS A 203 5.62 -19.64 -21.24
C LYS A 203 5.91 -18.26 -21.79
N GLU A 204 5.19 -17.84 -22.83
CA GLU A 204 5.40 -16.54 -23.46
C GLU A 204 5.06 -15.39 -22.47
N LEU A 205 3.92 -15.51 -21.81
CA LEU A 205 3.48 -14.53 -20.81
C LEU A 205 4.42 -14.52 -19.59
N THR A 206 4.86 -15.68 -19.13
CA THR A 206 5.82 -15.81 -18.03
C THR A 206 7.15 -15.14 -18.35
N ASP A 207 7.68 -15.28 -19.58
CA ASP A 207 8.92 -14.61 -19.99
C ASP A 207 8.74 -13.09 -20.08
N LYS A 208 7.57 -12.61 -20.50
CA LYS A 208 7.22 -11.17 -20.45
C LYS A 208 7.12 -10.67 -19.00
N CYS A 209 6.50 -11.44 -18.10
CA CYS A 209 6.42 -11.12 -16.68
C CYS A 209 7.81 -11.01 -16.04
N ARG A 210 8.76 -11.91 -16.34
CA ARG A 210 10.14 -11.84 -15.82
C ARG A 210 10.84 -10.56 -16.26
N ARG A 211 10.66 -10.14 -17.51
CA ARG A 211 11.20 -8.85 -18.00
C ARG A 211 10.57 -7.68 -17.25
N ALA A 212 9.27 -7.73 -17.01
CA ALA A 212 8.56 -6.71 -16.24
C ALA A 212 9.07 -6.67 -14.78
N VAL A 213 9.26 -7.81 -14.12
CA VAL A 213 9.88 -7.90 -12.78
C VAL A 213 11.21 -7.18 -12.77
N ARG A 214 12.14 -7.50 -13.69
CA ARG A 214 13.45 -6.85 -13.75
C ARG A 214 13.36 -5.34 -13.87
N ASN A 215 12.59 -4.85 -14.85
CA ASN A 215 12.53 -3.42 -15.14
C ASN A 215 11.84 -2.62 -14.02
N ASN A 216 10.74 -3.14 -13.47
CA ASN A 216 10.03 -2.47 -12.38
C ASN A 216 10.80 -2.56 -11.05
N THR A 217 11.62 -3.60 -10.81
CA THR A 217 12.47 -3.69 -9.62
C THR A 217 13.52 -2.58 -9.60
N ILE A 218 14.13 -2.26 -10.74
CA ILE A 218 15.10 -1.16 -10.81
C ILE A 218 14.45 0.15 -10.41
N LEU A 219 13.27 0.45 -10.98
CA LEU A 219 12.54 1.68 -10.66
C LEU A 219 12.07 1.70 -9.19
N PHE A 220 11.57 0.57 -8.70
CA PHE A 220 11.22 0.42 -7.28
C PHE A 220 12.40 0.76 -6.38
N LEU A 221 13.56 0.16 -6.61
CA LEU A 221 14.74 0.37 -5.78
C LEU A 221 15.21 1.83 -5.81
N VAL A 222 15.19 2.47 -6.97
CA VAL A 222 15.55 3.90 -7.08
C VAL A 222 14.65 4.76 -6.19
N PHE A 223 13.33 4.67 -6.35
CA PHE A 223 12.41 5.48 -5.57
C PHE A 223 12.38 5.10 -4.09
N PHE A 224 12.40 3.82 -3.78
CA PHE A 224 12.40 3.32 -2.40
C PHE A 224 13.65 3.75 -1.62
N LEU A 225 14.84 3.53 -2.19
CA LEU A 225 16.09 3.93 -1.54
C LEU A 225 16.19 5.45 -1.37
N THR A 226 15.74 6.22 -2.37
CA THR A 226 15.68 7.68 -2.28
C THR A 226 14.83 8.12 -1.09
N PHE A 227 13.65 7.53 -0.94
CA PHE A 227 12.76 7.84 0.18
C PHE A 227 13.34 7.41 1.52
N VAL A 228 13.88 6.19 1.62
CA VAL A 228 14.47 5.64 2.86
C VAL A 228 15.68 6.49 3.30
N ILE A 229 16.61 6.80 2.40
CA ILE A 229 17.78 7.61 2.72
C ILE A 229 17.35 8.99 3.24
N ARG A 230 16.40 9.62 2.57
CA ARG A 230 15.86 10.92 3.02
C ARG A 230 15.21 10.81 4.39
N THR A 231 14.41 9.78 4.63
CA THR A 231 13.72 9.60 5.93
C THR A 231 14.72 9.37 7.05
N LEU A 232 15.73 8.52 6.85
CA LEU A 232 16.79 8.29 7.85
C LEU A 232 17.64 9.53 8.16
N ALA A 233 17.77 10.43 7.18
CA ALA A 233 18.48 11.70 7.35
C ALA A 233 17.60 12.84 7.88
N SER A 234 16.29 12.61 8.07
CA SER A 234 15.36 13.64 8.51
C SER A 234 15.31 13.78 10.02
N ASP A 235 14.96 14.98 10.44
CA ASP A 235 14.58 15.25 11.81
C ASP A 235 13.19 14.66 12.09
N GLY A 236 12.95 14.28 13.32
CA GLY A 236 11.67 13.73 13.75
C GLY A 236 11.30 14.16 15.16
N PHE A 237 10.04 13.99 15.51
CA PHE A 237 9.54 14.30 16.83
C PHE A 237 10.05 13.28 17.85
N ALA A 238 10.57 13.80 18.96
CA ALA A 238 10.94 13.04 20.14
C ALA A 238 10.19 13.61 21.37
N VAL A 239 9.95 12.77 22.35
CA VAL A 239 9.31 13.14 23.61
C VAL A 239 10.33 12.98 24.72
N ASN A 240 10.52 14.02 25.53
CA ASN A 240 11.31 13.92 26.73
C ASN A 240 10.52 13.09 27.76
N PRO A 241 11.04 11.96 28.27
CA PRO A 241 10.31 11.09 29.17
C PRO A 241 9.99 11.74 30.51
N ASP A 242 10.81 12.72 30.96
CA ASP A 242 10.67 13.36 32.26
C ASP A 242 9.70 14.55 32.22
N THR A 243 9.80 15.41 31.20
CA THR A 243 9.00 16.63 31.07
C THR A 243 7.76 16.45 30.18
N GLN A 244 7.67 15.34 29.43
CA GLN A 244 6.62 15.08 28.40
C GLN A 244 6.59 16.14 27.29
N GLU A 245 7.65 16.95 27.16
CA GLU A 245 7.77 17.94 26.09
C GLU A 245 8.14 17.28 24.76
N ILE A 246 7.52 17.76 23.70
CA ILE A 246 7.79 17.31 22.34
C ILE A 246 8.84 18.23 21.73
N TYR A 247 9.93 17.68 21.24
CA TYR A 247 11.00 18.42 20.58
C TYR A 247 11.43 17.75 19.27
N MET A 248 12.11 18.49 18.39
CA MET A 248 12.68 17.97 17.16
C MET A 248 14.08 17.44 17.42
N GLN A 249 14.31 16.17 17.06
CA GLN A 249 15.60 15.51 17.18
C GLN A 249 16.19 15.23 15.80
N PRO A 250 17.45 15.62 15.51
CA PRO A 250 18.12 15.29 14.28
C PRO A 250 18.28 13.77 14.11
N PHE A 251 18.14 13.29 12.87
CA PHE A 251 18.25 11.87 12.51
C PHE A 251 17.38 10.94 13.35
N LYS A 252 16.21 11.39 13.80
CA LYS A 252 15.37 10.63 14.75
C LYS A 252 15.04 9.22 14.26
N TYR A 253 14.70 9.06 12.96
CA TYR A 253 14.35 7.76 12.41
C TYR A 253 15.55 6.79 12.38
N PHE A 254 16.76 7.30 12.15
CA PHE A 254 17.99 6.52 12.24
C PHE A 254 18.29 6.11 13.69
N MET A 255 18.15 7.06 14.62
CA MET A 255 18.34 6.80 16.05
C MET A 255 17.34 5.76 16.57
N ASN A 256 16.08 5.80 16.12
CA ASN A 256 15.10 4.78 16.47
C ASN A 256 15.55 3.37 16.07
N PHE A 257 16.24 3.19 14.95
CA PHE A 257 16.80 1.89 14.59
C PHE A 257 17.91 1.41 15.54
N ILE A 258 18.70 2.34 16.08
CA ILE A 258 19.74 2.01 17.06
C ILE A 258 19.09 1.68 18.41
N GLU A 259 18.10 2.45 18.85
CA GLU A 259 17.37 2.26 20.10
C GLU A 259 16.51 0.97 20.09
N MET A 260 16.05 0.55 18.88
CA MET A 260 15.20 -0.63 18.69
C MET A 260 15.84 -1.65 17.74
N PRO A 261 16.91 -2.34 18.13
CA PRO A 261 17.66 -3.24 17.25
C PRO A 261 16.81 -4.40 16.68
N VAL A 262 15.83 -4.88 17.41
CA VAL A 262 14.89 -5.91 16.93
C VAL A 262 14.12 -5.41 15.69
N VAL A 263 13.71 -4.15 15.70
CA VAL A 263 13.00 -3.52 14.58
C VAL A 263 13.93 -3.43 13.35
N LEU A 264 15.18 -3.01 13.56
CA LEU A 264 16.19 -2.97 12.49
C LEU A 264 16.43 -4.36 11.88
N ILE A 265 16.59 -5.39 12.70
CA ILE A 265 16.81 -6.76 12.22
C ILE A 265 15.60 -7.24 11.40
N LEU A 266 14.38 -7.02 11.87
CA LEU A 266 13.17 -7.40 11.13
C LEU A 266 13.07 -6.67 9.78
N PHE A 267 13.48 -5.41 9.74
CA PHE A 267 13.56 -4.64 8.49
C PHE A 267 14.56 -5.23 7.51
N LEU A 268 15.73 -5.49 7.94
CA LEU A 268 16.75 -6.07 7.08
C LEU A 268 16.34 -7.44 6.57
N ILE A 269 15.73 -8.27 7.42
CA ILE A 269 15.17 -9.57 6.99
C ILE A 269 14.11 -9.36 5.91
N GLY A 270 13.20 -8.39 6.08
CA GLY A 270 12.19 -8.05 5.08
C GLY A 270 12.78 -7.66 3.74
N VAL A 271 13.78 -6.75 3.74
CA VAL A 271 14.49 -6.32 2.53
C VAL A 271 15.19 -7.51 1.86
N VAL A 272 15.89 -8.34 2.63
CA VAL A 272 16.59 -9.53 2.10
C VAL A 272 15.60 -10.50 1.46
N LEU A 273 14.44 -10.75 2.09
CA LEU A 273 13.40 -11.63 1.53
C LEU A 273 12.83 -11.09 0.22
N VAL A 274 12.57 -9.79 0.14
CA VAL A 274 12.09 -9.13 -1.10
C VAL A 274 13.12 -9.33 -2.22
N LEU A 275 14.37 -8.97 -1.96
CA LEU A 275 15.46 -9.08 -2.95
C LEU A 275 15.75 -10.52 -3.33
N PHE A 276 15.71 -11.46 -2.37
CA PHE A 276 15.89 -12.89 -2.62
C PHE A 276 14.78 -13.45 -3.53
N GLY A 277 13.51 -13.15 -3.23
CA GLY A 277 12.38 -13.60 -4.04
C GLY A 277 12.46 -13.12 -5.49
N ILE A 278 12.79 -11.84 -5.67
CA ILE A 278 12.97 -11.22 -6.98
C ILE A 278 14.20 -11.82 -7.68
N GLY A 279 15.36 -11.80 -7.03
CA GLY A 279 16.64 -12.25 -7.59
C GLY A 279 16.59 -13.72 -8.01
N LYS A 280 16.06 -14.60 -7.16
CA LYS A 280 15.94 -16.03 -7.49
C LYS A 280 14.99 -16.28 -8.67
N THR A 281 13.90 -15.51 -8.79
CA THR A 281 12.98 -15.59 -9.94
C THR A 281 13.65 -15.12 -11.25
N LEU A 282 14.52 -14.13 -11.19
CA LEU A 282 15.23 -13.64 -12.36
C LEU A 282 16.39 -14.55 -12.79
N LEU A 283 17.12 -15.12 -11.82
CA LEU A 283 18.28 -15.99 -12.08
C LEU A 283 17.90 -17.40 -12.50
N ARG A 284 16.82 -17.95 -11.93
CA ARG A 284 16.37 -19.33 -12.23
C ARG A 284 15.04 -19.33 -12.97
N LYS A 285 15.04 -19.61 -14.27
CA LYS A 285 13.83 -19.65 -15.11
C LYS A 285 12.78 -20.69 -14.67
N THR A 286 13.17 -21.70 -13.91
CA THR A 286 12.29 -22.75 -13.38
C THR A 286 11.67 -22.37 -12.02
N PHE A 287 12.10 -21.24 -11.43
CA PHE A 287 11.62 -20.80 -10.12
C PHE A 287 10.45 -19.81 -10.27
N ASP A 288 9.27 -20.23 -9.88
CA ASP A 288 7.98 -19.53 -9.96
C ASP A 288 7.41 -19.09 -8.61
N LYS A 289 8.01 -19.59 -7.49
CA LYS A 289 7.56 -19.29 -6.12
C LYS A 289 8.10 -17.97 -5.53
N GLY A 290 8.65 -17.07 -6.35
CA GLY A 290 9.23 -15.79 -5.89
C GLY A 290 8.24 -14.91 -5.14
N ILE A 291 6.97 -14.96 -5.52
CA ILE A 291 5.87 -14.20 -4.87
C ILE A 291 5.80 -14.44 -3.35
N TRP A 292 6.03 -15.65 -2.88
CA TRP A 292 5.93 -15.97 -1.45
C TRP A 292 7.02 -15.30 -0.63
N PHE A 293 8.26 -15.32 -1.11
CA PHE A 293 9.38 -14.68 -0.43
C PHE A 293 9.24 -13.15 -0.46
N THR A 294 8.96 -12.60 -1.64
CA THR A 294 8.76 -11.15 -1.79
C THR A 294 7.56 -10.66 -0.98
N GLY A 295 6.46 -11.40 -0.99
CA GLY A 295 5.25 -11.03 -0.25
C GLY A 295 5.44 -11.10 1.28
N ILE A 296 6.15 -12.10 1.81
CA ILE A 296 6.48 -12.17 3.24
C ILE A 296 7.41 -11.02 3.62
N GLY A 297 8.42 -10.72 2.80
CA GLY A 297 9.34 -9.61 3.03
C GLY A 297 8.62 -8.26 3.06
N THR A 298 7.73 -8.01 2.11
CA THR A 298 6.92 -6.79 2.07
C THR A 298 6.05 -6.63 3.32
N ARG A 299 5.50 -7.72 3.85
CA ARG A 299 4.71 -7.72 5.10
C ARG A 299 5.53 -7.37 6.34
N SER A 300 6.82 -7.71 6.39
CA SER A 300 7.66 -7.44 7.55
C SER A 300 7.95 -5.95 7.73
N GLU A 301 7.85 -5.16 6.67
CA GLU A 301 8.08 -3.71 6.69
C GLU A 301 6.94 -2.93 7.35
N GLU A 302 5.72 -3.46 7.37
CA GLU A 302 4.55 -2.77 7.90
C GLU A 302 4.37 -2.81 9.43
N ARG A 303 5.06 -3.67 10.13
CA ARG A 303 4.94 -3.77 11.59
C ARG A 303 5.56 -2.60 12.36
N ARG A 304 5.72 -1.41 11.74
CA ARG A 304 6.64 -0.38 12.21
C ARG A 304 6.08 1.01 12.38
N VAL A 305 4.80 1.17 12.43
CA VAL A 305 4.21 2.46 12.83
C VAL A 305 3.69 2.39 14.26
#